data_326a22df9095613c3ab20e3dffd11367
#
_entry.id   326a22df9095613c3ab20e3dffd11367
#
_cell.length_a   1.000
_cell.length_b   1.000
_cell.length_c   1.000
_cell.angle_alpha   90.00
_cell.angle_beta   90.00
_cell.angle_gamma   90.00
#
_symmetry.space_group_name_H-M   'P 1'
#
loop_
_entity.id
_entity.type
_entity.pdbx_description
1 polymer ?
#
loop_
_entity_poly.entity_id
_entity_poly.type
_entity_poly.pdbx_seq_one_letter_code
_entity_poly.pdbx_strand_id
1 'polypeptide(L)'
;MALPSPAPDSYALITGASQGIGEAMARDLASQGHNVILIARRKEVLQSLVDEFVGNYGIDALSWPADLSKEPEVDEVIAKMAETKIHIIINSAGIASFGAFMDQDWNYETDQFHLNATAVHRLTRAALEQMLPRKSGAICNVGSAAGNVPIPYNSTYVFTKAGVNAFTEALHYELKKTGVSCTLLAPGPVRDAVIPDSEKSIVDKVVPDFLWTTYESCSEETLKAMSRNQRRVVPGPLSKAMNTISQILPTPALAPLMGKFYSQMG
;
A
#
# COMPACT_ATOMS: atom_id res chain seq x y z
N MET A 1 9.34 -18.39 -4.43
CA MET A 1 8.94 -18.03 -5.82
C MET A 1 9.48 -16.64 -6.04
N ALA A 2 10.14 -16.39 -7.15
CA ALA A 2 10.57 -15.03 -7.52
C ALA A 2 9.34 -14.21 -7.96
N LEU A 3 9.46 -12.88 -7.98
CA LEU A 3 8.49 -12.05 -8.69
C LEU A 3 8.36 -12.57 -10.14
N PRO A 4 7.15 -12.56 -10.73
CA PRO A 4 6.99 -12.87 -12.15
C PRO A 4 7.92 -11.99 -12.98
N SER A 5 8.59 -12.56 -13.97
CA SER A 5 9.44 -11.78 -14.88
C SER A 5 8.60 -10.84 -15.75
N PRO A 6 9.16 -9.69 -16.18
CA PRO A 6 8.53 -8.85 -17.19
C PRO A 6 8.14 -9.65 -18.44
N ALA A 7 6.98 -9.37 -19.00
CA ALA A 7 6.53 -9.98 -20.25
C ALA A 7 5.70 -8.96 -21.06
N PRO A 8 5.80 -8.98 -22.39
CA PRO A 8 5.20 -7.95 -23.26
C PRO A 8 3.68 -7.84 -23.14
N ASP A 9 3.01 -8.93 -22.77
CA ASP A 9 1.56 -9.06 -22.72
C ASP A 9 1.00 -8.99 -21.29
N SER A 10 1.79 -8.60 -20.29
CA SER A 10 1.36 -8.60 -18.90
C SER A 10 1.82 -7.36 -18.13
N TYR A 11 1.02 -6.95 -17.16
CA TYR A 11 1.19 -5.69 -16.45
C TYR A 11 1.31 -5.88 -14.94
N ALA A 12 2.08 -5.00 -14.32
CA ALA A 12 2.00 -4.70 -12.90
C ALA A 12 0.97 -3.58 -12.70
N LEU A 13 -0.07 -3.83 -11.91
CA LEU A 13 -1.11 -2.86 -11.58
C LEU A 13 -0.83 -2.25 -10.22
N ILE A 14 -0.76 -0.93 -10.13
CA ILE A 14 -0.43 -0.19 -8.90
C ILE A 14 -1.53 0.82 -8.58
N THR A 15 -2.17 0.69 -7.42
CA THR A 15 -3.11 1.69 -6.93
C THR A 15 -2.40 2.71 -6.05
N GLY A 16 -2.91 3.96 -6.00
CA GLY A 16 -2.24 5.05 -5.32
C GLY A 16 -0.93 5.48 -6.01
N ALA A 17 -0.81 5.22 -7.31
CA ALA A 17 0.42 5.36 -8.08
C ALA A 17 0.87 6.81 -8.34
N SER A 18 0.07 7.80 -7.96
CA SER A 18 0.39 9.21 -8.25
C SER A 18 1.26 9.89 -7.19
N GLN A 19 1.61 9.21 -6.11
CA GLN A 19 2.49 9.73 -5.03
C GLN A 19 2.95 8.62 -4.09
N GLY A 20 3.99 8.92 -3.31
CA GLY A 20 4.42 8.14 -2.16
C GLY A 20 4.86 6.71 -2.52
N ILE A 21 4.52 5.74 -1.66
CA ILE A 21 4.93 4.34 -1.83
C ILE A 21 4.46 3.76 -3.16
N GLY A 22 3.22 4.08 -3.59
CA GLY A 22 2.67 3.57 -4.84
C GLY A 22 3.44 4.08 -6.06
N GLU A 23 3.80 5.36 -6.09
CA GLU A 23 4.63 5.93 -7.16
C GLU A 23 6.04 5.33 -7.15
N ALA A 24 6.70 5.23 -5.98
CA ALA A 24 8.03 4.64 -5.88
C ALA A 24 8.04 3.18 -6.39
N MET A 25 7.05 2.38 -6.01
CA MET A 25 6.94 1.00 -6.49
C MET A 25 6.64 0.91 -8.00
N ALA A 26 5.87 1.85 -8.54
CA ALA A 26 5.63 1.93 -9.97
C ALA A 26 6.92 2.26 -10.75
N ARG A 27 7.70 3.22 -10.26
CA ARG A 27 9.01 3.58 -10.83
C ARG A 27 10.00 2.41 -10.82
N ASP A 28 10.11 1.71 -9.71
CA ASP A 28 11.01 0.56 -9.58
C ASP A 28 10.59 -0.59 -10.50
N LEU A 29 9.30 -0.91 -10.59
CA LEU A 29 8.81 -1.96 -11.48
C LEU A 29 9.01 -1.58 -12.96
N ALA A 30 8.73 -0.32 -13.33
CA ALA A 30 8.97 0.20 -14.67
C ALA A 30 10.47 0.13 -15.05
N SER A 31 11.36 0.53 -14.14
CA SER A 31 12.82 0.47 -14.36
C SER A 31 13.34 -0.96 -14.51
N GLN A 32 12.64 -1.95 -13.94
CA GLN A 32 12.93 -3.38 -14.09
C GLN A 32 12.32 -3.99 -15.37
N GLY A 33 11.68 -3.16 -16.22
CA GLY A 33 11.11 -3.57 -17.50
C GLY A 33 9.69 -4.14 -17.45
N HIS A 34 8.98 -3.99 -16.34
CA HIS A 34 7.58 -4.36 -16.27
C HIS A 34 6.69 -3.31 -16.95
N ASN A 35 5.76 -3.75 -17.80
CA ASN A 35 4.66 -2.88 -18.18
C ASN A 35 3.81 -2.57 -16.94
N VAL A 36 3.29 -1.34 -16.84
CA VAL A 36 2.60 -0.88 -15.64
C VAL A 36 1.22 -0.30 -15.95
N ILE A 37 0.29 -0.49 -15.02
CA ILE A 37 -1.01 0.19 -14.99
C ILE A 37 -1.07 1.01 -13.72
N LEU A 38 -1.23 2.32 -13.88
CA LEU A 38 -1.23 3.28 -12.80
C LEU A 38 -2.66 3.72 -12.46
N ILE A 39 -3.08 3.51 -11.20
CA ILE A 39 -4.42 3.88 -10.73
C ILE A 39 -4.33 4.92 -9.64
N ALA A 40 -4.97 6.08 -9.84
CA ALA A 40 -5.20 7.12 -8.85
C ALA A 40 -6.23 8.12 -9.39
N ARG A 41 -6.64 9.11 -8.58
CA ARG A 41 -7.61 10.14 -8.98
C ARG A 41 -7.02 11.21 -9.91
N ARG A 42 -5.72 11.52 -9.77
CA ARG A 42 -5.03 12.63 -10.46
C ARG A 42 -4.60 12.21 -11.87
N LYS A 43 -5.51 12.38 -12.85
CA LYS A 43 -5.31 11.95 -14.23
C LYS A 43 -4.04 12.53 -14.86
N GLU A 44 -3.80 13.82 -14.69
CA GLU A 44 -2.67 14.52 -15.29
C GLU A 44 -1.33 14.01 -14.75
N VAL A 45 -1.27 13.72 -13.44
CA VAL A 45 -0.08 13.14 -12.80
C VAL A 45 0.17 11.73 -13.34
N LEU A 46 -0.87 10.91 -13.44
CA LEU A 46 -0.74 9.56 -14.01
C LEU A 46 -0.25 9.60 -15.45
N GLN A 47 -0.77 10.51 -16.28
CA GLN A 47 -0.35 10.64 -17.67
C GLN A 47 1.12 11.07 -17.78
N SER A 48 1.55 12.02 -16.96
CA SER A 48 2.95 12.43 -16.90
C SER A 48 3.88 11.27 -16.53
N LEU A 49 3.49 10.42 -15.57
CA LEU A 49 4.25 9.23 -15.21
C LEU A 49 4.27 8.19 -16.34
N VAL A 50 3.16 7.99 -17.03
CA VAL A 50 3.09 7.10 -18.20
C VAL A 50 4.05 7.57 -19.29
N ASP A 51 4.02 8.85 -19.65
CA ASP A 51 4.89 9.43 -20.68
C ASP A 51 6.37 9.29 -20.28
N GLU A 52 6.68 9.54 -19.01
CA GLU A 52 8.01 9.36 -18.44
C GLU A 52 8.48 7.90 -18.54
N PHE A 53 7.65 6.94 -18.14
CA PHE A 53 8.03 5.53 -18.11
C PHE A 53 8.21 4.93 -19.49
N VAL A 54 7.32 5.29 -20.42
CA VAL A 54 7.45 4.91 -21.85
C VAL A 54 8.73 5.49 -22.44
N GLY A 55 9.01 6.78 -22.18
CA GLY A 55 10.20 7.45 -22.71
C GLY A 55 11.52 6.93 -22.13
N ASN A 56 11.56 6.67 -20.83
CA ASN A 56 12.80 6.29 -20.13
C ASN A 56 13.11 4.80 -20.21
N TYR A 57 12.08 3.93 -20.21
CA TYR A 57 12.27 2.48 -20.06
C TYR A 57 11.80 1.67 -21.26
N GLY A 58 11.09 2.29 -22.22
CA GLY A 58 10.60 1.60 -23.42
C GLY A 58 9.56 0.51 -23.14
N ILE A 59 8.86 0.59 -22.01
CA ILE A 59 7.79 -0.30 -21.60
C ILE A 59 6.44 0.21 -22.10
N ASP A 60 5.41 -0.64 -22.04
CA ASP A 60 4.03 -0.18 -22.14
C ASP A 60 3.52 0.26 -20.76
N ALA A 61 2.86 1.43 -20.72
CA ALA A 61 2.32 2.00 -19.50
C ALA A 61 0.94 2.59 -19.74
N LEU A 62 0.01 2.30 -18.84
CA LEU A 62 -1.39 2.73 -18.94
C LEU A 62 -1.80 3.54 -17.71
N SER A 63 -2.56 4.59 -17.89
CA SER A 63 -3.24 5.30 -16.82
C SER A 63 -4.72 4.92 -16.76
N TRP A 64 -5.18 4.47 -15.59
CA TRP A 64 -6.60 4.22 -15.30
C TRP A 64 -7.04 5.15 -14.16
N PRO A 65 -7.42 6.40 -14.45
CA PRO A 65 -7.91 7.31 -13.42
C PRO A 65 -9.17 6.74 -12.76
N ALA A 66 -9.15 6.63 -11.41
CA ALA A 66 -10.29 6.14 -10.65
C ALA A 66 -10.21 6.58 -9.17
N ASP A 67 -11.37 6.86 -8.58
CA ASP A 67 -11.55 7.02 -7.14
C ASP A 67 -11.98 5.68 -6.53
N LEU A 68 -11.04 4.93 -6.00
CA LEU A 68 -11.28 3.62 -5.41
C LEU A 68 -12.05 3.66 -4.06
N SER A 69 -12.43 4.85 -3.56
CA SER A 69 -13.40 4.97 -2.47
C SER A 69 -14.84 4.79 -2.96
N LYS A 70 -15.08 4.82 -4.28
CA LYS A 70 -16.38 4.70 -4.92
C LYS A 70 -16.55 3.32 -5.55
N GLU A 71 -17.54 2.56 -5.07
CA GLU A 71 -17.77 1.18 -5.53
C GLU A 71 -17.96 1.06 -7.05
N PRO A 72 -18.71 1.96 -7.74
CA PRO A 72 -18.86 1.86 -9.20
C PRO A 72 -17.52 1.98 -9.94
N GLU A 73 -16.61 2.84 -9.45
CA GLU A 73 -15.29 3.00 -10.07
C GLU A 73 -14.39 1.78 -9.81
N VAL A 74 -14.53 1.13 -8.66
CA VAL A 74 -13.89 -0.17 -8.39
C VAL A 74 -14.42 -1.25 -9.34
N ASP A 75 -15.73 -1.27 -9.62
CA ASP A 75 -16.33 -2.21 -10.58
C ASP A 75 -15.79 -2.01 -12.00
N GLU A 76 -15.63 -0.77 -12.45
CA GLU A 76 -15.03 -0.45 -13.75
C GLU A 76 -13.56 -0.91 -13.83
N VAL A 77 -12.79 -0.70 -12.76
CA VAL A 77 -11.40 -1.18 -12.68
C VAL A 77 -11.36 -2.71 -12.76
N ILE A 78 -12.22 -3.41 -12.03
CA ILE A 78 -12.30 -4.88 -12.06
C ILE A 78 -12.67 -5.40 -13.45
N ALA A 79 -13.61 -4.74 -14.13
CA ALA A 79 -13.97 -5.09 -15.50
C ALA A 79 -12.77 -4.97 -16.47
N LYS A 80 -12.00 -3.88 -16.36
CA LYS A 80 -10.75 -3.70 -17.15
C LYS A 80 -9.69 -4.74 -16.78
N MET A 81 -9.57 -5.11 -15.49
CA MET A 81 -8.65 -6.17 -15.06
C MET A 81 -9.00 -7.53 -15.69
N ALA A 82 -10.28 -7.83 -15.89
CA ALA A 82 -10.69 -9.09 -16.51
C ALA A 82 -10.23 -9.23 -17.97
N GLU A 83 -10.06 -8.11 -18.67
CA GLU A 83 -9.61 -8.06 -20.08
C GLU A 83 -8.09 -7.89 -20.19
N THR A 84 -7.38 -7.68 -19.06
CA THR A 84 -5.95 -7.37 -19.05
C THR A 84 -5.19 -8.39 -18.21
N LYS A 85 -4.08 -8.90 -18.74
CA LYS A 85 -3.25 -9.86 -17.99
C LYS A 85 -2.43 -9.16 -16.90
N ILE A 86 -2.90 -9.24 -15.66
CA ILE A 86 -2.20 -8.71 -14.49
C ILE A 86 -1.33 -9.80 -13.87
N HIS A 87 -0.01 -9.58 -13.78
CA HIS A 87 0.92 -10.52 -13.16
C HIS A 87 1.44 -10.07 -11.79
N ILE A 88 1.39 -8.76 -11.52
CA ILE A 88 1.67 -8.17 -10.20
C ILE A 88 0.53 -7.21 -9.87
N ILE A 89 0.09 -7.18 -8.62
CA ILE A 89 -0.79 -6.13 -8.12
C ILE A 89 -0.23 -5.55 -6.82
N ILE A 90 -0.18 -4.21 -6.76
CA ILE A 90 0.21 -3.44 -5.58
C ILE A 90 -1.00 -2.60 -5.15
N ASN A 91 -1.66 -3.01 -4.08
CA ASN A 91 -2.75 -2.25 -3.48
C ASN A 91 -2.18 -1.24 -2.47
N SER A 92 -1.81 -0.04 -2.95
CA SER A 92 -1.16 1.02 -2.17
C SER A 92 -2.03 2.24 -1.92
N ALA A 93 -3.17 2.37 -2.58
CA ALA A 93 -4.10 3.47 -2.32
C ALA A 93 -4.61 3.44 -0.89
N GLY A 94 -4.64 4.60 -0.24
CA GLY A 94 -5.15 4.72 1.14
C GLY A 94 -5.15 6.16 1.63
N ILE A 95 -6.03 6.43 2.59
CA ILE A 95 -6.15 7.71 3.30
C ILE A 95 -6.24 7.45 4.80
N ALA A 96 -6.06 8.48 5.62
CA ALA A 96 -6.20 8.42 7.07
C ALA A 96 -6.96 9.64 7.59
N SER A 97 -7.78 9.43 8.64
CA SER A 97 -8.39 10.47 9.45
C SER A 97 -7.74 10.51 10.83
N PHE A 98 -7.71 11.68 11.42
CA PHE A 98 -7.20 11.89 12.77
C PHE A 98 -8.19 12.74 13.57
N GLY A 99 -8.43 12.39 14.84
CA GLY A 99 -9.37 13.07 15.72
C GLY A 99 -10.33 12.12 16.42
N ALA A 100 -11.15 12.63 17.34
CA ALA A 100 -12.10 11.82 18.05
C ALA A 100 -13.14 11.23 17.06
N PHE A 101 -13.46 9.95 17.20
CA PHE A 101 -14.30 9.21 16.24
C PHE A 101 -15.64 9.87 15.96
N MET A 102 -16.29 10.44 16.99
CA MET A 102 -17.60 11.09 16.86
C MET A 102 -17.53 12.47 16.19
N ASP A 103 -16.33 13.08 16.11
CA ASP A 103 -16.12 14.40 15.52
C ASP A 103 -15.70 14.32 14.04
N GLN A 104 -15.47 13.09 13.53
CA GLN A 104 -15.06 12.88 12.15
C GLN A 104 -16.23 13.03 11.17
N ASP A 105 -15.95 13.52 9.96
CA ASP A 105 -16.91 13.49 8.85
C ASP A 105 -17.23 12.04 8.46
N TRP A 106 -18.49 11.64 8.62
CA TRP A 106 -18.91 10.27 8.34
C TRP A 106 -18.72 9.85 6.87
N ASN A 107 -18.85 10.76 5.92
CA ASN A 107 -18.60 10.45 4.51
C ASN A 107 -17.12 10.15 4.28
N TYR A 108 -16.22 10.95 4.90
CA TYR A 108 -14.79 10.70 4.81
C TYR A 108 -14.40 9.37 5.48
N GLU A 109 -14.97 9.04 6.64
CA GLU A 109 -14.76 7.77 7.32
C GLU A 109 -15.22 6.58 6.47
N THR A 110 -16.37 6.72 5.80
CA THR A 110 -16.90 5.72 4.87
C THR A 110 -15.98 5.55 3.66
N ASP A 111 -15.56 6.65 3.03
CA ASP A 111 -14.62 6.64 1.92
C ASP A 111 -13.28 6.02 2.33
N GLN A 112 -12.80 6.32 3.54
CA GLN A 112 -11.60 5.68 4.08
C GLN A 112 -11.75 4.17 4.22
N PHE A 113 -12.88 3.70 4.72
CA PHE A 113 -13.15 2.27 4.86
C PHE A 113 -13.22 1.59 3.48
N HIS A 114 -13.94 2.20 2.53
CA HIS A 114 -14.06 1.67 1.18
C HIS A 114 -12.70 1.60 0.48
N LEU A 115 -11.91 2.69 0.53
CA LEU A 115 -10.62 2.75 -0.12
C LEU A 115 -9.60 1.80 0.51
N ASN A 116 -9.46 1.87 1.85
CA ASN A 116 -8.39 1.17 2.56
C ASN A 116 -8.64 -0.33 2.72
N ALA A 117 -9.89 -0.78 2.75
CA ALA A 117 -10.25 -2.18 3.03
C ALA A 117 -11.05 -2.82 1.88
N THR A 118 -12.19 -2.27 1.51
CA THR A 118 -13.10 -2.88 0.52
C THR A 118 -12.43 -2.97 -0.86
N ALA A 119 -11.82 -1.89 -1.35
CA ALA A 119 -11.14 -1.88 -2.63
C ALA A 119 -9.96 -2.87 -2.65
N VAL A 120 -9.14 -2.90 -1.59
CA VAL A 120 -8.03 -3.86 -1.46
C VAL A 120 -8.54 -5.29 -1.55
N HIS A 121 -9.60 -5.63 -0.81
CA HIS A 121 -10.21 -6.96 -0.80
C HIS A 121 -10.73 -7.34 -2.20
N ARG A 122 -11.48 -6.45 -2.87
CA ARG A 122 -12.11 -6.70 -4.17
C ARG A 122 -11.07 -6.82 -5.30
N LEU A 123 -10.09 -5.91 -5.34
CA LEU A 123 -9.02 -5.95 -6.35
C LEU A 123 -8.10 -7.16 -6.15
N THR A 124 -7.79 -7.54 -4.92
CA THR A 124 -7.06 -8.77 -4.61
C THR A 124 -7.81 -10.00 -5.13
N ARG A 125 -9.14 -10.06 -4.92
CA ARG A 125 -9.99 -11.13 -5.44
C ARG A 125 -9.94 -11.20 -6.97
N ALA A 126 -10.13 -10.09 -7.66
CA ALA A 126 -10.09 -10.02 -9.12
C ALA A 126 -8.72 -10.45 -9.69
N ALA A 127 -7.62 -10.07 -9.04
CA ALA A 127 -6.29 -10.52 -9.43
C ALA A 127 -6.13 -12.05 -9.27
N LEU A 128 -6.61 -12.62 -8.15
CA LEU A 128 -6.53 -14.05 -7.89
C LEU A 128 -7.32 -14.90 -8.90
N GLU A 129 -8.46 -14.42 -9.38
CA GLU A 129 -9.29 -15.11 -10.38
C GLU A 129 -8.52 -15.41 -11.67
N GLN A 130 -7.58 -14.55 -12.05
CA GLN A 130 -6.74 -14.76 -13.21
C GLN A 130 -5.35 -15.34 -12.89
N MET A 131 -4.81 -15.12 -11.68
CA MET A 131 -3.47 -15.60 -11.29
C MET A 131 -3.47 -17.10 -10.92
N LEU A 132 -4.51 -17.58 -10.23
CA LEU A 132 -4.59 -18.98 -9.77
C LEU A 132 -4.63 -19.99 -10.92
N PRO A 133 -5.45 -19.81 -11.99
CA PRO A 133 -5.42 -20.73 -13.13
C PRO A 133 -4.06 -20.78 -13.83
N ARG A 134 -3.36 -19.62 -13.89
CA ARG A 134 -2.02 -19.54 -14.49
C ARG A 134 -0.91 -20.03 -13.57
N LYS A 135 -1.20 -20.28 -12.29
CA LYS A 135 -0.23 -20.64 -11.25
C LYS A 135 0.95 -19.67 -11.18
N SER A 136 0.69 -18.41 -11.43
CA SER A 136 1.72 -17.35 -11.48
C SER A 136 1.09 -16.00 -11.17
N GLY A 137 1.70 -15.26 -10.24
CA GLY A 137 1.31 -13.92 -9.86
C GLY A 137 1.93 -13.49 -8.53
N ALA A 138 1.95 -12.18 -8.30
CA ALA A 138 2.42 -11.61 -7.04
C ALA A 138 1.48 -10.49 -6.58
N ILE A 139 1.12 -10.51 -5.31
CA ILE A 139 0.21 -9.56 -4.67
C ILE A 139 0.97 -8.87 -3.54
N CYS A 140 0.91 -7.55 -3.49
CA CYS A 140 1.32 -6.77 -2.33
C CYS A 140 0.13 -5.92 -1.85
N ASN A 141 -0.26 -6.10 -0.61
CA ASN A 141 -1.24 -5.23 0.04
C ASN A 141 -0.53 -4.32 1.05
N VAL A 142 -0.76 -3.02 0.92
CA VAL A 142 -0.17 -2.03 1.83
C VAL A 142 -1.08 -1.84 3.04
N GLY A 143 -0.73 -2.55 4.09
CA GLY A 143 -1.29 -2.36 5.42
C GLY A 143 -0.65 -1.19 6.16
N SER A 144 -0.35 -1.39 7.43
CA SER A 144 0.39 -0.44 8.27
C SER A 144 0.87 -1.11 9.55
N ALA A 145 1.97 -0.64 10.13
CA ALA A 145 2.33 -0.95 11.51
C ALA A 145 1.24 -0.52 12.51
N ALA A 146 0.49 0.54 12.20
CA ALA A 146 -0.66 1.01 12.98
C ALA A 146 -1.77 -0.05 13.10
N GLY A 147 -1.91 -0.96 12.13
CA GLY A 147 -2.88 -2.05 12.22
C GLY A 147 -2.56 -3.14 13.25
N ASN A 148 -1.42 -3.03 13.96
CA ASN A 148 -1.03 -4.01 14.99
C ASN A 148 -1.33 -3.53 16.42
N VAL A 149 -1.72 -2.28 16.60
CA VAL A 149 -1.94 -1.67 17.92
C VAL A 149 -3.19 -0.79 17.89
N PRO A 150 -3.95 -0.71 18.99
CA PRO A 150 -5.02 0.27 19.08
C PRO A 150 -4.42 1.68 19.20
N ILE A 151 -4.85 2.58 18.33
CA ILE A 151 -4.42 3.98 18.32
C ILE A 151 -5.67 4.84 18.53
N PRO A 152 -5.89 5.41 19.73
CA PRO A 152 -6.94 6.40 19.94
C PRO A 152 -6.80 7.57 18.97
N TYR A 153 -7.89 8.18 18.57
CA TYR A 153 -7.98 9.28 17.59
C TYR A 153 -7.60 8.90 16.14
N ASN A 154 -7.51 7.58 15.85
CA ASN A 154 -7.24 7.07 14.50
C ASN A 154 -7.97 5.74 14.29
N SER A 155 -9.18 5.61 14.86
CA SER A 155 -9.89 4.33 15.03
C SER A 155 -10.23 3.66 13.71
N THR A 156 -10.81 4.38 12.75
CA THR A 156 -11.20 3.83 11.44
C THR A 156 -9.98 3.41 10.62
N TYR A 157 -8.91 4.21 10.65
CA TYR A 157 -7.68 3.82 9.98
C TYR A 157 -7.11 2.51 10.55
N VAL A 158 -7.01 2.43 11.89
CA VAL A 158 -6.55 1.21 12.57
C VAL A 158 -7.43 0.02 12.22
N PHE A 159 -8.76 0.17 12.24
CA PHE A 159 -9.70 -0.87 11.85
C PHE A 159 -9.43 -1.39 10.43
N THR A 160 -9.29 -0.48 9.45
CA THR A 160 -9.04 -0.85 8.05
C THR A 160 -7.68 -1.53 7.89
N LYS A 161 -6.62 -0.99 8.50
CA LYS A 161 -5.27 -1.52 8.36
C LYS A 161 -5.05 -2.83 9.15
N ALA A 162 -5.71 -3.01 10.29
CA ALA A 162 -5.73 -4.28 11.01
C ALA A 162 -6.40 -5.38 10.16
N GLY A 163 -7.52 -5.07 9.52
CA GLY A 163 -8.20 -5.97 8.61
C GLY A 163 -7.32 -6.37 7.43
N VAL A 164 -6.69 -5.40 6.76
CA VAL A 164 -5.78 -5.66 5.64
C VAL A 164 -4.55 -6.47 6.06
N ASN A 165 -3.98 -6.19 7.24
CA ASN A 165 -2.85 -6.95 7.77
C ASN A 165 -3.23 -8.42 7.94
N ALA A 166 -4.31 -8.70 8.67
CA ALA A 166 -4.76 -10.07 8.93
C ALA A 166 -5.19 -10.81 7.65
N PHE A 167 -5.96 -10.13 6.77
CA PHE A 167 -6.40 -10.66 5.48
C PHE A 167 -5.21 -11.09 4.61
N THR A 168 -4.22 -10.21 4.47
CA THR A 168 -3.06 -10.48 3.60
C THR A 168 -2.20 -11.62 4.13
N GLU A 169 -2.02 -11.69 5.45
CA GLU A 169 -1.26 -12.78 6.07
C GLU A 169 -2.00 -14.12 5.98
N ALA A 170 -3.33 -14.13 6.14
CA ALA A 170 -4.13 -15.34 5.92
C ALA A 170 -3.97 -15.84 4.48
N LEU A 171 -4.15 -14.96 3.49
CA LEU A 171 -3.96 -15.28 2.08
C LEU A 171 -2.55 -15.80 1.76
N HIS A 172 -1.51 -15.25 2.38
CA HIS A 172 -0.16 -15.77 2.20
C HIS A 172 -0.07 -17.27 2.50
N TYR A 173 -0.76 -17.74 3.54
CA TYR A 173 -0.76 -19.16 3.90
C TYR A 173 -1.69 -20.00 2.99
N GLU A 174 -2.85 -19.47 2.61
CA GLU A 174 -3.78 -20.15 1.69
C GLU A 174 -3.17 -20.36 0.30
N LEU A 175 -2.36 -19.40 -0.16
CA LEU A 175 -1.72 -19.41 -1.48
C LEU A 175 -0.45 -20.29 -1.56
N LYS A 176 -0.07 -20.98 -0.48
CA LYS A 176 1.07 -21.90 -0.52
C LYS A 176 0.87 -22.98 -1.58
N LYS A 177 1.91 -23.20 -2.40
CA LYS A 177 1.94 -24.20 -3.50
C LYS A 177 1.01 -23.87 -4.69
N THR A 178 0.35 -22.72 -4.73
CA THR A 178 -0.51 -22.35 -5.87
C THR A 178 0.27 -21.72 -7.04
N GLY A 179 1.51 -21.27 -6.81
CA GLY A 179 2.27 -20.48 -7.77
C GLY A 179 2.03 -18.97 -7.64
N VAL A 180 1.14 -18.52 -6.75
CA VAL A 180 0.88 -17.10 -6.48
C VAL A 180 1.45 -16.73 -5.12
N SER A 181 2.10 -15.57 -5.03
CA SER A 181 2.61 -15.01 -3.77
C SER A 181 1.73 -13.87 -3.27
N CYS A 182 1.67 -13.70 -1.95
CA CYS A 182 0.97 -12.58 -1.31
C CYS A 182 1.83 -12.06 -0.16
N THR A 183 2.20 -10.77 -0.22
CA THR A 183 3.08 -10.11 0.75
C THR A 183 2.35 -8.93 1.37
N LEU A 184 2.39 -8.83 2.69
CA LEU A 184 1.97 -7.66 3.44
C LEU A 184 3.13 -6.67 3.52
N LEU A 185 2.92 -5.45 3.03
CA LEU A 185 3.75 -4.30 3.38
C LEU A 185 3.11 -3.58 4.56
N ALA A 186 3.79 -3.54 5.71
CA ALA A 186 3.30 -2.88 6.93
C ALA A 186 4.27 -1.75 7.34
N PRO A 187 4.26 -0.60 6.64
CA PRO A 187 5.18 0.49 6.93
C PRO A 187 4.85 1.15 8.27
N GLY A 188 5.88 1.68 8.91
CA GLY A 188 5.76 2.69 9.94
C GLY A 188 5.81 4.10 9.30
N PRO A 189 6.43 5.08 9.96
CA PRO A 189 6.60 6.42 9.37
C PRO A 189 7.44 6.35 8.10
N VAL A 190 6.86 6.81 6.97
CA VAL A 190 7.50 6.88 5.65
C VAL A 190 7.28 8.27 5.09
N ARG A 191 8.30 8.87 4.53
CA ARG A 191 8.22 10.15 3.82
C ARG A 191 9.32 10.25 2.76
N ASP A 192 9.21 11.23 1.89
CA ASP A 192 10.30 11.68 1.03
C ASP A 192 11.51 12.15 1.84
N ALA A 193 12.55 12.59 1.16
CA ALA A 193 13.73 13.17 1.76
C ALA A 193 13.39 14.24 2.83
N VAL A 194 14.39 14.69 3.57
CA VAL A 194 14.25 15.71 4.62
C VAL A 194 13.46 16.92 4.13
N ILE A 195 12.34 17.22 4.80
CA ILE A 195 11.52 18.41 4.52
C ILE A 195 12.00 19.60 5.32
N PRO A 196 11.86 20.85 4.79
CA PRO A 196 12.19 22.07 5.53
C PRO A 196 11.41 22.18 6.83
N ASP A 197 12.01 22.75 7.87
CA ASP A 197 11.39 22.90 9.20
C ASP A 197 10.08 23.70 9.17
N SER A 198 9.95 24.64 8.24
CA SER A 198 8.72 25.42 8.02
C SER A 198 7.55 24.59 7.49
N GLU A 199 7.81 23.44 6.89
CA GLU A 199 6.82 22.55 6.28
C GLU A 199 6.56 21.30 7.13
N LYS A 200 7.34 21.11 8.21
CA LYS A 200 7.21 19.97 9.10
C LYS A 200 5.90 19.99 9.87
N SER A 201 5.16 18.88 9.76
CA SER A 201 4.02 18.58 10.61
C SER A 201 4.46 18.32 12.07
N ILE A 202 3.52 18.21 13.00
CA ILE A 202 3.83 17.84 14.39
C ILE A 202 4.55 16.50 14.43
N VAL A 203 4.15 15.52 13.60
CA VAL A 203 4.79 14.19 13.51
C VAL A 203 6.24 14.32 13.07
N ASP A 204 6.49 15.15 12.06
CA ASP A 204 7.84 15.38 11.53
C ASP A 204 8.77 16.02 12.57
N LYS A 205 8.24 16.82 13.46
CA LYS A 205 9.02 17.46 14.55
C LYS A 205 9.35 16.52 15.70
N VAL A 206 8.50 15.51 15.93
CA VAL A 206 8.65 14.56 17.04
C VAL A 206 9.51 13.36 16.66
N VAL A 207 9.44 12.93 15.39
CA VAL A 207 10.22 11.79 14.87
C VAL A 207 11.52 12.30 14.25
N PRO A 208 12.71 11.97 14.82
CA PRO A 208 13.99 12.35 14.25
C PRO A 208 14.17 11.87 12.79
N ASP A 209 14.80 12.69 11.95
CA ASP A 209 14.93 12.44 10.52
C ASP A 209 15.55 11.07 10.19
N PHE A 210 16.56 10.62 10.94
CA PHE A 210 17.23 9.35 10.73
C PHE A 210 16.35 8.10 11.00
N LEU A 211 15.19 8.29 11.61
CA LEU A 211 14.23 7.21 11.89
C LEU A 211 13.18 7.03 10.78
N TRP A 212 13.07 8.00 9.89
CA TRP A 212 12.16 7.92 8.76
C TRP A 212 12.70 6.95 7.69
N THR A 213 11.78 6.25 7.09
CA THR A 213 12.04 5.46 5.88
C THR A 213 11.61 6.30 4.67
N THR A 214 12.40 6.32 3.60
CA THR A 214 12.00 6.98 2.35
C THR A 214 11.07 6.08 1.53
N TYR A 215 10.34 6.67 0.58
CA TYR A 215 9.46 5.91 -0.31
C TYR A 215 10.27 4.92 -1.17
N GLU A 216 11.45 5.32 -1.65
CA GLU A 216 12.35 4.50 -2.45
C GLU A 216 12.86 3.29 -1.64
N SER A 217 13.38 3.54 -0.43
CA SER A 217 13.84 2.46 0.46
C SER A 217 12.70 1.51 0.83
N CYS A 218 11.49 2.05 1.05
CA CYS A 218 10.29 1.25 1.30
C CYS A 218 9.94 0.37 0.10
N SER A 219 10.01 0.91 -1.12
CA SER A 219 9.77 0.18 -2.36
C SER A 219 10.79 -0.93 -2.55
N GLU A 220 12.08 -0.62 -2.47
CA GLU A 220 13.18 -1.58 -2.66
C GLU A 220 13.06 -2.76 -1.67
N GLU A 221 12.92 -2.48 -0.36
CA GLU A 221 12.75 -3.53 0.65
C GLU A 221 11.51 -4.40 0.36
N THR A 222 10.43 -3.78 -0.15
CA THR A 222 9.18 -4.48 -0.44
C THR A 222 9.30 -5.39 -1.66
N LEU A 223 9.82 -4.90 -2.77
CA LEU A 223 10.02 -5.72 -3.98
C LEU A 223 10.98 -6.89 -3.72
N LYS A 224 12.02 -6.65 -2.91
CA LYS A 224 12.93 -7.70 -2.45
C LYS A 224 12.22 -8.74 -1.56
N ALA A 225 11.31 -8.32 -0.69
CA ALA A 225 10.50 -9.23 0.13
C ALA A 225 9.53 -10.05 -0.72
N MET A 226 8.86 -9.41 -1.70
CA MET A 226 7.97 -10.08 -2.66
C MET A 226 8.72 -11.14 -3.48
N SER A 227 9.92 -10.82 -3.97
CA SER A 227 10.73 -11.78 -4.75
C SER A 227 11.13 -13.02 -3.95
N ARG A 228 11.16 -12.93 -2.62
CA ARG A 228 11.43 -14.02 -1.69
C ARG A 228 10.18 -14.67 -1.12
N ASN A 229 9.01 -14.26 -1.60
CA ASN A 229 7.71 -14.68 -1.06
C ASN A 229 7.63 -14.53 0.46
N GLN A 230 8.11 -13.40 0.98
CA GLN A 230 7.99 -13.13 2.42
C GLN A 230 6.55 -12.74 2.77
N ARG A 231 6.06 -13.28 3.88
CA ARG A 231 4.71 -13.00 4.37
C ARG A 231 4.48 -11.51 4.66
N ARG A 232 5.47 -10.89 5.32
CA ARG A 232 5.40 -9.50 5.79
C ARG A 232 6.74 -8.81 5.61
N VAL A 233 6.70 -7.56 5.23
CA VAL A 233 7.83 -6.63 5.27
C VAL A 233 7.45 -5.41 6.08
N VAL A 234 8.36 -4.97 6.96
CA VAL A 234 8.27 -3.75 7.75
C VAL A 234 9.53 -2.95 7.42
N PRO A 235 9.44 -1.96 6.50
CA PRO A 235 10.62 -1.20 6.08
C PRO A 235 11.18 -0.30 7.17
N GLY A 236 12.49 -0.13 7.15
CA GLY A 236 13.21 0.76 8.04
C GLY A 236 13.43 0.23 9.47
N PRO A 237 14.51 0.68 10.12
CA PRO A 237 14.93 0.16 11.43
C PRO A 237 13.96 0.51 12.56
N LEU A 238 13.45 1.75 12.57
CA LEU A 238 12.49 2.18 13.60
C LEU A 238 11.19 1.38 13.51
N SER A 239 10.65 1.24 12.29
CA SER A 239 9.41 0.51 12.06
C SER A 239 9.54 -0.96 12.48
N LYS A 240 10.70 -1.59 12.22
CA LYS A 240 11.02 -2.95 12.69
C LYS A 240 11.05 -3.03 14.21
N ALA A 241 11.71 -2.07 14.87
CA ALA A 241 11.78 -2.01 16.33
C ALA A 241 10.38 -1.79 16.94
N MET A 242 9.61 -0.83 16.43
CA MET A 242 8.25 -0.56 16.90
C MET A 242 7.31 -1.76 16.69
N ASN A 243 7.40 -2.42 15.54
CA ASN A 243 6.62 -3.63 15.29
C ASN A 243 6.97 -4.76 16.28
N THR A 244 8.23 -4.92 16.64
CA THR A 244 8.65 -5.91 17.65
C THR A 244 8.14 -5.53 19.03
N ILE A 245 8.29 -4.27 19.41
CA ILE A 245 7.81 -3.75 20.72
C ILE A 245 6.29 -3.92 20.83
N SER A 246 5.53 -3.63 19.79
CA SER A 246 4.08 -3.75 19.78
C SER A 246 3.57 -5.20 19.95
N GLN A 247 4.41 -6.18 19.66
CA GLN A 247 4.09 -7.59 19.87
C GLN A 247 4.39 -8.07 21.29
N ILE A 248 5.24 -7.36 22.04
CA ILE A 248 5.71 -7.75 23.37
C ILE A 248 5.00 -6.97 24.46
N LEU A 249 4.78 -5.66 24.25
CA LEU A 249 4.13 -4.82 25.24
C LEU A 249 2.62 -5.02 25.27
N PRO A 250 2.01 -5.10 26.47
CA PRO A 250 0.57 -5.23 26.58
C PRO A 250 -0.14 -3.95 26.10
N THR A 251 -1.24 -4.14 25.41
CA THR A 251 -2.11 -3.08 24.87
C THR A 251 -2.43 -1.94 25.86
N PRO A 252 -2.75 -2.21 27.15
CA PRO A 252 -3.04 -1.15 28.12
C PRO A 252 -1.86 -0.17 28.36
N ALA A 253 -0.63 -0.58 28.10
CA ALA A 253 0.54 0.28 28.22
C ALA A 253 0.79 1.11 26.95
N LEU A 254 0.52 0.53 25.77
CA LEU A 254 0.74 1.17 24.48
C LEU A 254 -0.34 2.18 24.11
N ALA A 255 -1.62 1.85 24.31
CA ALA A 255 -2.73 2.66 23.85
C ALA A 255 -2.76 4.09 24.42
N PRO A 256 -2.51 4.34 25.73
CA PRO A 256 -2.45 5.70 26.25
C PRO A 256 -1.30 6.54 25.67
N LEU A 257 -0.14 5.90 25.45
CA LEU A 257 1.03 6.56 24.86
C LEU A 257 0.74 6.99 23.42
N MET A 258 0.17 6.10 22.60
CA MET A 258 -0.25 6.40 21.26
C MET A 258 -1.37 7.45 21.23
N GLY A 259 -2.35 7.36 22.13
CA GLY A 259 -3.42 8.34 22.27
C GLY A 259 -2.93 9.75 22.53
N LYS A 260 -1.95 9.93 23.43
CA LYS A 260 -1.33 11.23 23.71
C LYS A 260 -0.62 11.81 22.48
N PHE A 261 0.00 10.98 21.66
CA PHE A 261 0.67 11.39 20.44
C PHE A 261 -0.35 11.80 19.36
N TYR A 262 -1.34 10.94 19.10
CA TYR A 262 -2.32 11.16 18.02
C TYR A 262 -3.39 12.22 18.34
N SER A 263 -3.67 12.50 19.63
CA SER A 263 -4.57 13.61 20.01
C SER A 263 -4.06 15.01 19.63
N GLN A 264 -2.80 15.12 19.23
CA GLN A 264 -2.17 16.38 18.79
C GLN A 264 -2.23 16.56 17.26
N MET A 265 -2.77 15.56 16.54
CA MET A 265 -2.82 15.55 15.08
C MET A 265 -4.21 15.85 14.51
N GLY A 266 -5.25 15.87 15.39
CA GLY A 266 -6.65 16.17 15.05
C GLY A 266 -7.06 17.59 15.34
#